data_b8c50484a1371fb8d030ac203f4cf9c4
#
_entry.id   b8c50484a1371fb8d030ac203f4cf9c4
#
_cell.length_a   1.000
_cell.length_b   1.000
_cell.length_c   1.000
_cell.angle_alpha   90.00
_cell.angle_beta   90.00
_cell.angle_gamma   90.00
#
_symmetry.space_group_name_H-M   'P 1'
#
loop_
_entity.id
_entity.type
_entity.pdbx_description
1 polymer ?
#
loop_
_entity_poly.entity_id
_entity_poly.type
_entity_poly.pdbx_seq_one_letter_code
_entity_poly.pdbx_strand_id
1 'polypeptide(L)'
;MGSVARVTSAAEGLPRRRFTVAEVEAMVAAGVMEEDERVELIGGELVPMSPKGNHHEVVKTALLARWYRASPGDVLLTPETTFRLSEDTYLEPDVVIYPRTSGLRGLTGASVLLVVEIADSSLRYDMGRKAAL
;
A
#
# COMPACT_ATOMS: atom_id res chain seq x y z
N MET A 1 21.33 -1.02 1.42
CA MET A 1 20.98 -1.79 0.23
C MET A 1 19.64 -2.49 0.45
N GLY A 2 18.70 -2.32 -0.45
CA GLY A 2 17.40 -2.93 -0.33
C GLY A 2 17.46 -4.45 -0.44
N SER A 3 16.51 -5.14 0.16
CA SER A 3 16.40 -6.59 0.06
C SER A 3 16.02 -6.99 -1.36
N VAL A 4 16.51 -8.13 -1.81
CA VAL A 4 16.10 -8.75 -3.06
C VAL A 4 14.70 -9.35 -2.84
N ALA A 5 13.76 -9.04 -3.72
CA ALA A 5 12.42 -9.60 -3.63
C ALA A 5 12.49 -11.13 -3.75
N ARG A 6 11.93 -11.80 -2.75
CA ARG A 6 11.79 -13.25 -2.73
C ARG A 6 10.38 -13.57 -3.19
N VAL A 7 10.26 -14.05 -4.41
CA VAL A 7 8.96 -14.36 -5.00
C VAL A 7 8.87 -15.80 -5.42
N THR A 8 7.68 -16.37 -5.33
CA THR A 8 7.40 -17.72 -5.78
C THR A 8 5.94 -17.84 -6.19
N SER A 9 5.66 -18.69 -7.15
CA SER A 9 4.31 -19.08 -7.53
C SER A 9 4.11 -20.60 -7.37
N ALA A 10 4.96 -21.24 -6.59
CA ALA A 10 4.97 -22.69 -6.46
C ALA A 10 3.64 -23.27 -5.95
N ALA A 11 2.86 -22.50 -5.19
CA ALA A 11 1.59 -22.95 -4.66
C ALA A 11 0.39 -22.45 -5.49
N GLU A 12 0.62 -22.01 -6.71
CA GLU A 12 -0.47 -21.53 -7.57
C GLU A 12 -1.53 -22.61 -7.76
N GLY A 13 -2.79 -22.21 -7.56
CA GLY A 13 -3.93 -23.13 -7.64
C GLY A 13 -4.16 -23.96 -6.39
N LEU A 14 -3.31 -23.87 -5.37
CA LEU A 14 -3.46 -24.58 -4.09
C LEU A 14 -3.98 -23.64 -3.01
N PRO A 15 -4.75 -24.16 -2.03
CA PRO A 15 -5.09 -23.37 -0.86
C PRO A 15 -3.84 -22.96 -0.09
N ARG A 16 -3.83 -21.73 0.44
CA ARG A 16 -2.70 -21.21 1.22
C ARG A 16 -3.19 -20.72 2.58
N ARG A 17 -2.30 -20.79 3.57
CA ARG A 17 -2.63 -20.29 4.90
C ARG A 17 -2.72 -18.75 4.86
N ARG A 18 -3.80 -18.22 5.42
CA ARG A 18 -4.03 -16.77 5.50
C ARG A 18 -3.31 -16.19 6.71
N PHE A 19 -2.60 -15.09 6.50
CA PHE A 19 -1.99 -14.31 7.59
C PHE A 19 -2.89 -13.13 7.97
N THR A 20 -2.73 -12.68 9.21
CA THR A 20 -3.35 -11.43 9.67
C THR A 20 -2.32 -10.33 9.74
N VAL A 21 -2.77 -9.07 9.79
CA VAL A 21 -1.89 -7.91 9.98
C VAL A 21 -1.08 -8.07 11.27
N ALA A 22 -1.73 -8.50 12.36
CA ALA A 22 -1.04 -8.71 13.64
C ALA A 22 0.06 -9.75 13.54
N GLU A 23 -0.16 -10.84 12.80
CA GLU A 23 0.86 -11.87 12.58
C GLU A 23 2.05 -11.33 11.78
N VAL A 24 1.78 -10.52 10.75
CA VAL A 24 2.85 -9.90 9.96
C VAL A 24 3.67 -8.94 10.81
N GLU A 25 3.02 -8.13 11.64
CA GLU A 25 3.71 -7.24 12.59
C GLU A 25 4.61 -8.02 13.55
N ALA A 26 4.14 -9.16 14.03
CA ALA A 26 4.92 -10.03 14.91
C ALA A 26 6.14 -10.63 14.17
N MET A 27 5.99 -10.99 12.89
CA MET A 27 7.11 -11.48 12.08
C MET A 27 8.16 -10.39 11.86
N VAL A 28 7.76 -9.16 11.63
CA VAL A 28 8.69 -8.03 11.51
C VAL A 28 9.43 -7.81 12.83
N ALA A 29 8.71 -7.80 13.94
CA ALA A 29 9.30 -7.61 15.26
C ALA A 29 10.28 -8.73 15.63
N ALA A 30 10.02 -9.95 15.18
CA ALA A 30 10.88 -11.11 15.43
C ALA A 30 12.07 -11.21 14.46
N GLY A 31 12.17 -10.32 13.47
CA GLY A 31 13.25 -10.34 12.49
C GLY A 31 13.08 -11.38 11.39
N VAL A 32 11.91 -11.98 11.27
CA VAL A 32 11.60 -12.92 10.17
C VAL A 32 11.57 -12.20 8.85
N MET A 33 11.06 -10.96 8.84
CA MET A 33 11.08 -10.07 7.69
C MET A 33 12.05 -8.92 7.96
N GLU A 34 12.82 -8.54 6.96
CA GLU A 34 13.73 -7.41 7.05
C GLU A 34 12.94 -6.09 7.11
N GLU A 35 13.48 -5.09 7.80
CA GLU A 35 12.80 -3.78 7.96
C GLU A 35 12.56 -3.07 6.64
N ASP A 36 13.48 -3.25 5.67
CA ASP A 36 13.39 -2.65 4.34
C ASP A 36 12.64 -3.53 3.34
N GLU A 37 12.17 -4.69 3.75
CA GLU A 37 11.38 -5.57 2.91
C GLU A 37 9.97 -5.01 2.74
N ARG A 38 9.64 -4.58 1.53
CA ARG A 38 8.36 -3.93 1.24
C ARG A 38 7.38 -4.95 0.68
N VAL A 39 6.35 -5.23 1.45
CA VAL A 39 5.26 -6.13 1.06
C VAL A 39 3.92 -5.51 1.44
N GLU A 40 2.90 -5.90 0.69
CA GLU A 40 1.51 -5.65 1.06
C GLU A 40 0.91 -6.96 1.53
N LEU A 41 -0.11 -6.91 2.37
CA LEU A 41 -0.89 -8.06 2.77
C LEU A 41 -2.28 -7.94 2.14
N ILE A 42 -2.63 -8.86 1.28
CA ILE A 42 -3.87 -8.80 0.51
C ILE A 42 -4.66 -10.09 0.72
N GLY A 43 -5.77 -10.01 1.45
CA GLY A 43 -6.57 -11.19 1.76
C GLY A 43 -5.79 -12.28 2.48
N GLY A 44 -4.82 -11.89 3.29
CA GLY A 44 -3.97 -12.81 4.02
C GLY A 44 -2.73 -13.29 3.27
N GLU A 45 -2.52 -12.85 2.04
CA GLU A 45 -1.36 -13.22 1.24
C GLU A 45 -0.34 -12.08 1.20
N LEU A 46 0.94 -12.42 1.39
CA LEU A 46 2.02 -11.45 1.31
C LEU A 46 2.43 -11.25 -0.15
N VAL A 47 2.37 -10.00 -0.60
CA VAL A 47 2.67 -9.63 -1.98
C VAL A 47 3.83 -8.63 -1.98
N PRO A 48 5.01 -9.01 -2.52
CA PRO A 48 6.12 -8.07 -2.61
C PRO A 48 5.79 -6.87 -3.50
N MET A 49 6.24 -5.69 -3.08
CA MET A 49 6.07 -4.47 -3.85
C MET A 49 7.19 -4.34 -4.87
N SER A 50 6.83 -3.98 -6.10
CA SER A 50 7.80 -3.73 -7.15
C SER A 50 8.56 -2.42 -6.90
N PRO A 51 9.85 -2.33 -7.28
CA PRO A 51 10.57 -1.06 -7.23
C PRO A 51 9.89 -0.01 -8.10
N LYS A 52 9.92 1.25 -7.63
CA LYS A 52 9.30 2.37 -8.32
C LYS A 52 10.32 3.05 -9.23
N GLY A 53 9.97 3.23 -10.51
CA GLY A 53 10.85 3.88 -11.48
C GLY A 53 10.71 5.39 -11.50
N ASN A 54 11.59 6.05 -12.27
CA ASN A 54 11.58 7.51 -12.40
C ASN A 54 10.26 8.06 -12.92
N HIS A 55 9.65 7.38 -13.87
CA HIS A 55 8.35 7.81 -14.41
C HIS A 55 7.29 7.89 -13.31
N HIS A 56 7.24 6.87 -12.45
CA HIS A 56 6.34 6.84 -11.30
C HIS A 56 6.57 8.05 -10.38
N GLU A 57 7.83 8.35 -10.07
CA GLU A 57 8.17 9.46 -9.19
C GLU A 57 7.88 10.83 -9.83
N VAL A 58 8.07 10.97 -11.15
CA VAL A 58 7.72 12.21 -11.87
C VAL A 58 6.21 12.46 -11.79
N VAL A 59 5.40 11.44 -12.05
CA VAL A 59 3.94 11.56 -12.00
C VAL A 59 3.48 11.88 -10.58
N LYS A 60 4.03 11.18 -9.58
CA LYS A 60 3.69 11.42 -8.18
C LYS A 60 4.04 12.85 -7.77
N THR A 61 5.22 13.34 -8.12
CA THR A 61 5.66 14.69 -7.80
C THR A 61 4.74 15.74 -8.42
N ALA A 62 4.35 15.55 -9.67
CA ALA A 62 3.44 16.47 -10.36
C ALA A 62 2.05 16.48 -9.68
N LEU A 63 1.56 15.30 -9.29
CA LEU A 63 0.29 15.17 -8.58
C LEU A 63 0.33 15.89 -7.23
N LEU A 64 1.38 15.67 -6.45
CA LEU A 64 1.55 16.31 -5.14
C LEU A 64 1.64 17.82 -5.27
N ALA A 65 2.42 18.34 -6.23
CA ALA A 65 2.56 19.77 -6.45
C ALA A 65 1.21 20.42 -6.80
N ARG A 66 0.45 19.76 -7.68
CA ARG A 66 -0.88 20.25 -8.06
C ARG A 66 -1.86 20.22 -6.90
N TRP A 67 -1.84 19.15 -6.11
CA TRP A 67 -2.70 19.03 -4.95
C TRP A 67 -2.44 20.13 -3.93
N TYR A 68 -1.17 20.38 -3.58
CA TYR A 68 -0.83 21.37 -2.56
C TYR A 68 -1.18 22.80 -2.98
N ARG A 69 -1.31 23.07 -4.27
CA ARG A 69 -1.79 24.38 -4.75
C ARG A 69 -3.30 24.56 -4.60
N ALA A 70 -4.05 23.49 -4.73
CA ALA A 70 -5.51 23.53 -4.82
C ALA A 70 -6.21 22.89 -3.62
N SER A 71 -5.49 22.37 -2.66
CA SER A 71 -6.02 21.56 -1.57
C SER A 71 -7.01 22.35 -0.70
N PRO A 72 -8.21 21.81 -0.44
CA PRO A 72 -9.08 22.32 0.60
C PRO A 72 -8.45 22.17 1.98
N GLY A 73 -8.73 23.12 2.89
CA GLY A 73 -8.10 23.11 4.21
C GLY A 73 -8.58 22.01 5.15
N ASP A 74 -9.72 21.37 4.85
CA ASP A 74 -10.32 20.31 5.68
C ASP A 74 -9.92 18.90 5.24
N VAL A 75 -9.06 18.78 4.22
CA VAL A 75 -8.65 17.52 3.64
C VAL A 75 -7.12 17.45 3.61
N LEU A 76 -6.58 16.29 3.99
CA LEU A 76 -5.14 16.03 4.00
C LEU A 76 -4.77 14.98 2.97
N LEU A 77 -3.52 15.05 2.52
CA LEU A 77 -2.92 14.09 1.60
C LEU A 77 -1.62 13.57 2.23
N THR A 78 -1.43 12.24 2.23
CA THR A 78 -0.19 11.63 2.67
C THR A 78 0.30 10.63 1.61
N PRO A 79 1.55 10.78 1.13
CA PRO A 79 2.13 9.80 0.23
C PRO A 79 2.70 8.61 0.99
N GLU A 80 2.67 7.45 0.36
CA GLU A 80 3.39 6.24 0.79
C GLU A 80 3.19 5.84 2.25
N THR A 81 1.95 5.90 2.74
CA THR A 81 1.63 5.47 4.09
C THR A 81 0.94 4.12 4.08
N THR A 82 1.20 3.31 5.11
CA THR A 82 0.49 2.05 5.29
C THR A 82 -0.98 2.31 5.59
N PHE A 83 -1.84 1.65 4.85
CA PHE A 83 -3.29 1.77 4.99
C PHE A 83 -3.87 0.40 5.33
N ARG A 84 -4.34 0.25 6.57
CA ARG A 84 -4.96 -0.99 7.01
C ARG A 84 -6.45 -0.98 6.62
N LEU A 85 -6.81 -1.90 5.74
CA LEU A 85 -8.18 -2.02 5.25
C LEU A 85 -9.02 -2.97 6.11
N SER A 86 -8.41 -4.07 6.58
CA SER A 86 -9.06 -5.09 7.39
C SER A 86 -8.02 -5.84 8.23
N GLU A 87 -8.44 -6.90 8.93
CA GLU A 87 -7.54 -7.72 9.74
C GLU A 87 -6.51 -8.49 8.91
N ASP A 88 -6.81 -8.74 7.64
CA ASP A 88 -5.96 -9.53 6.76
C ASP A 88 -5.52 -8.78 5.50
N THR A 89 -5.67 -7.46 5.49
CA THR A 89 -5.27 -6.64 4.34
C THR A 89 -4.70 -5.30 4.79
N TYR A 90 -3.49 -5.01 4.39
CA TYR A 90 -2.94 -3.66 4.42
C TYR A 90 -2.22 -3.37 3.11
N LEU A 91 -2.29 -2.14 2.69
CA LEU A 91 -1.70 -1.63 1.46
C LEU A 91 -0.80 -0.46 1.78
N GLU A 92 0.13 -0.17 0.87
CA GLU A 92 0.92 1.07 0.91
C GLU A 92 0.66 1.82 -0.40
N PRO A 93 -0.49 2.50 -0.51
CA PRO A 93 -0.81 3.24 -1.74
C PRO A 93 0.13 4.41 -1.94
N ASP A 94 0.26 4.83 -3.20
CA ASP A 94 1.11 5.96 -3.53
C ASP A 94 0.67 7.25 -2.87
N VAL A 95 -0.65 7.46 -2.78
CA VAL A 95 -1.25 8.63 -2.14
C VAL A 95 -2.58 8.25 -1.50
N VAL A 96 -2.82 8.74 -0.28
CA VAL A 96 -4.14 8.68 0.37
C VAL A 96 -4.61 10.09 0.70
N ILE A 97 -5.90 10.30 0.54
CA ILE A 97 -6.57 11.57 0.85
C ILE A 97 -7.65 11.27 1.88
N TYR A 98 -7.67 12.04 2.95
CA TYR A 98 -8.54 11.78 4.09
C TYR A 98 -8.91 13.08 4.81
N PRO A 99 -10.00 13.08 5.60
CA PRO A 99 -10.40 14.26 6.35
C PRO A 99 -9.35 14.64 7.40
N ARG A 100 -9.10 15.94 7.55
CA ARG A 100 -8.25 16.45 8.62
C ARG A 100 -8.76 16.04 10.00
N THR A 101 -10.07 15.94 10.18
CA THR A 101 -10.71 15.60 11.45
C THR A 101 -10.38 14.16 11.91
N SER A 102 -10.29 13.21 10.99
CA SER A 102 -9.88 11.84 11.34
C SER A 102 -8.38 11.73 11.59
N GLY A 103 -7.60 12.53 10.87
CA GLY A 103 -6.15 12.46 10.91
C GLY A 103 -5.60 11.15 10.37
N LEU A 104 -4.27 11.03 10.36
CA LEU A 104 -3.61 9.83 9.86
C LEU A 104 -3.83 8.63 10.78
N ARG A 105 -3.86 8.85 12.09
CA ARG A 105 -4.08 7.78 13.07
C ARG A 105 -5.48 7.17 12.97
N GLY A 106 -6.46 7.97 12.56
CA GLY A 106 -7.82 7.51 12.36
C GLY A 106 -8.10 7.01 10.95
N LEU A 107 -7.08 6.80 10.14
CA LEU A 107 -7.23 6.38 8.76
C LEU A 107 -7.68 4.93 8.69
N THR A 108 -8.89 4.74 8.15
CA THR A 108 -9.52 3.42 7.96
C THR A 108 -10.21 3.39 6.61
N GLY A 109 -10.73 2.23 6.23
CA GLY A 109 -11.56 2.12 5.03
C GLY A 109 -12.80 3.01 5.06
N ALA A 110 -13.30 3.32 6.26
CA ALA A 110 -14.47 4.18 6.43
C ALA A 110 -14.13 5.68 6.37
N SER A 111 -12.91 6.07 6.74
CA SER A 111 -12.50 7.48 6.80
C SER A 111 -11.77 7.97 5.56
N VAL A 112 -11.14 7.07 4.80
CA VAL A 112 -10.40 7.45 3.59
C VAL A 112 -11.38 8.02 2.54
N LEU A 113 -10.98 9.12 1.89
CA LEU A 113 -11.77 9.73 0.84
C LEU A 113 -11.35 9.27 -0.56
N LEU A 114 -10.04 9.11 -0.76
CA LEU A 114 -9.50 8.71 -2.06
C LEU A 114 -8.17 8.01 -1.86
N VAL A 115 -7.97 6.96 -2.62
CA VAL A 115 -6.69 6.25 -2.72
C VAL A 115 -6.23 6.36 -4.16
N VAL A 116 -4.97 6.77 -4.34
CA VAL A 116 -4.38 6.93 -5.67
C VAL A 116 -3.22 5.95 -5.81
N GLU A 117 -3.28 5.15 -6.85
CA GLU A 117 -2.20 4.26 -7.27
C GLU A 117 -1.68 4.74 -8.62
N ILE A 118 -0.37 4.91 -8.72
CA ILE A 118 0.29 5.32 -9.95
C ILE A 118 0.85 4.06 -10.60
N ALA A 119 0.19 3.60 -11.65
CA ALA A 119 0.59 2.38 -12.34
C ALA A 119 1.81 2.63 -13.21
N ASP A 120 2.68 1.63 -13.24
CA ASP A 120 3.83 1.56 -14.13
C ASP A 120 3.78 0.19 -14.80
N SER A 121 4.59 -0.75 -14.34
CA SER A 121 4.54 -2.12 -14.86
C SER A 121 3.41 -2.98 -14.26
N SER A 122 2.74 -2.49 -13.22
CA SER A 122 1.71 -3.21 -12.46
C SER A 122 0.27 -2.83 -12.80
N LEU A 123 0.06 -2.11 -13.92
CA LEU A 123 -1.27 -1.56 -14.26
C LEU A 123 -2.38 -2.61 -14.22
N ARG A 124 -2.16 -3.78 -14.83
CA ARG A 124 -3.17 -4.83 -14.88
C ARG A 124 -3.55 -5.32 -13.48
N TYR A 125 -2.58 -5.48 -12.60
CA TYR A 125 -2.80 -5.91 -11.23
C TYR A 125 -3.59 -4.84 -10.44
N ASP A 126 -3.15 -3.58 -10.53
CA ASP A 126 -3.78 -2.49 -9.79
C ASP A 126 -5.24 -2.30 -10.18
N MET A 127 -5.55 -2.37 -11.46
CA MET A 127 -6.92 -2.23 -11.94
C MET A 127 -7.79 -3.46 -11.67
N GLY A 128 -7.21 -4.65 -11.75
CA GLY A 128 -7.95 -5.90 -11.60
C GLY A 128 -8.17 -6.32 -10.15
N ARG A 129 -7.11 -6.34 -9.34
CA ARG A 129 -7.14 -6.88 -7.98
C ARG A 129 -7.33 -5.83 -6.90
N LYS A 130 -6.49 -4.81 -6.86
CA LYS A 130 -6.58 -3.79 -5.82
C LYS A 130 -7.88 -3.01 -5.89
N ALA A 131 -8.36 -2.73 -7.08
CA ALA A 131 -9.62 -2.00 -7.26
C ALA A 131 -10.84 -2.76 -6.70
N ALA A 132 -10.74 -4.08 -6.56
CA ALA A 132 -11.80 -4.93 -6.03
C ALA A 132 -11.80 -5.01 -4.50
N LEU A 133 -10.75 -4.53 -3.85
CA LEU A 133 -10.64 -4.52 -2.40
C LEU A 133 -11.49 -3.39 -1.79
#